data_78466d3efe492b0a6f0b46ed3f4913f1
#
_entry.id   78466d3efe492b0a6f0b46ed3f4913f1
#
_cell.length_a   1.000
_cell.length_b   1.000
_cell.length_c   1.000
_cell.angle_alpha   90.00
_cell.angle_beta   90.00
_cell.angle_gamma   90.00
#
_symmetry.space_group_name_H-M   'P 1'
#
loop_
_entity.id
_entity.type
_entity.pdbx_description
1 polymer ?
#
loop_
_entity_poly.entity_id
_entity_poly.type
_entity_poly.pdbx_seq_one_letter_code
_entity_poly.pdbx_strand_id
1 'polypeptide(L)'
;TPLARHETRFVLQSLRDQVGRHVWPVHRLDQGTCGVLVFALSKEACQKLAACFADHTARKHYLALARGWLPDEGDVDYALKPDDAPEDAPAQSAQTTLRCLAHLQWPEAYDPRHASTRISLVEALPKTGRRHQIRRHLKHESHPIIGDATHGKGPLNRWWAERIGLHRLWLHAHALSIPHPRTGEVMHFGADWRQLAHVPEVQQWQQLLRVKGWHATARGLPETCGRQLPLANP
;
A
#
# COMPACT_ATOMS: atom_id res chain seq x y z
N THR A 1 4.43 18.53 -8.09
CA THR A 1 3.29 18.25 -9.01
C THR A 1 2.25 19.35 -8.88
N PRO A 2 1.43 19.66 -9.91
CA PRO A 2 0.38 20.69 -9.81
C PRO A 2 -0.59 20.48 -8.64
N LEU A 3 -0.85 19.22 -8.24
CA LEU A 3 -1.72 18.85 -7.14
C LEU A 3 -1.12 19.16 -5.74
N ALA A 4 0.19 19.37 -5.64
CA ALA A 4 0.87 19.64 -4.36
C ALA A 4 1.24 21.12 -4.17
N ARG A 5 0.73 22.05 -5.00
CA ARG A 5 1.07 23.47 -4.92
C ARG A 5 0.62 24.14 -3.61
N HIS A 6 -0.35 23.57 -2.91
CA HIS A 6 -0.86 24.09 -1.64
C HIS A 6 -0.32 23.34 -0.42
N GLU A 7 0.50 22.30 -0.64
CA GLU A 7 1.12 21.57 0.46
C GLU A 7 2.27 22.40 1.06
N THR A 8 2.17 22.71 2.33
CA THR A 8 3.20 23.45 3.08
C THR A 8 4.03 22.55 3.98
N ARG A 9 3.60 21.30 4.19
CA ARG A 9 4.29 20.33 5.08
C ARG A 9 4.86 19.18 4.26
N PHE A 10 6.18 19.07 4.27
CA PHE A 10 6.91 18.01 3.59
C PHE A 10 7.59 17.10 4.59
N VAL A 11 7.41 15.79 4.46
CA VAL A 11 8.01 14.78 5.37
C VAL A 11 9.52 14.97 5.48
N LEU A 12 10.20 15.25 4.37
CA LEU A 12 11.64 15.49 4.34
C LEU A 12 12.05 16.67 5.24
N GLN A 13 11.33 17.78 5.17
CA GLN A 13 11.63 18.96 6.00
C GLN A 13 11.32 18.67 7.47
N SER A 14 10.14 18.13 7.76
CA SER A 14 9.75 17.78 9.13
C SER A 14 10.75 16.81 9.79
N LEU A 15 11.26 15.83 9.03
CA LEU A 15 12.25 14.90 9.54
C LEU A 15 13.62 15.55 9.76
N ARG A 16 14.05 16.46 8.88
CA ARG A 16 15.29 17.26 9.08
C ARG A 16 15.22 18.08 10.35
N ASP A 17 14.09 18.74 10.58
CA ASP A 17 13.87 19.57 11.77
C ASP A 17 13.89 18.72 13.04
N GLN A 18 13.25 17.54 13.00
CA GLN A 18 13.22 16.61 14.12
C GLN A 18 14.59 16.01 14.45
N VAL A 19 15.39 15.65 13.42
CA VAL A 19 16.70 15.01 13.58
C VAL A 19 17.82 16.03 13.79
N GLY A 20 17.58 17.31 13.48
CA GLY A 20 18.55 18.39 13.58
C GLY A 20 19.73 18.29 12.59
N ARG A 21 19.59 17.51 11.52
CA ARG A 21 20.62 17.30 10.50
C ARG A 21 20.04 16.96 9.14
N HIS A 22 20.86 17.03 8.11
CA HIS A 22 20.46 16.61 6.76
C HIS A 22 20.13 15.12 6.71
N VAL A 23 19.05 14.77 6.04
CA VAL A 23 18.62 13.39 5.74
C VAL A 23 18.35 13.26 4.25
N TRP A 24 18.60 12.07 3.70
CA TRP A 24 18.48 11.74 2.28
C TRP A 24 17.33 10.77 2.07
N PRO A 25 16.32 11.10 1.23
CA PRO A 25 15.27 10.16 0.89
C PRO A 25 15.85 9.01 0.04
N VAL A 26 15.64 7.79 0.46
CA VAL A 26 16.13 6.58 -0.23
C VAL A 26 15.16 6.16 -1.34
N HIS A 27 13.88 6.27 -1.07
CA HIS A 27 12.79 5.93 -1.99
C HIS A 27 11.61 6.88 -1.80
N ARG A 28 10.53 6.63 -2.52
CA ARG A 28 9.31 7.43 -2.45
C ARG A 28 8.07 6.55 -2.28
N LEU A 29 7.04 7.12 -1.68
CA LEU A 29 5.67 6.60 -1.73
C LEU A 29 4.84 7.45 -2.71
N ASP A 30 3.79 6.85 -3.27
CA ASP A 30 2.80 7.59 -4.06
C ASP A 30 2.01 8.55 -3.16
N GLN A 31 1.51 9.64 -3.73
CA GLN A 31 0.62 10.55 -3.03
C GLN A 31 -0.62 9.78 -2.53
N GLY A 32 -0.94 9.93 -1.26
CA GLY A 32 -2.01 9.20 -0.58
C GLY A 32 -1.62 7.83 -0.02
N THR A 33 -0.46 7.27 -0.37
CA THR A 33 0.10 6.11 0.31
C THR A 33 0.76 6.54 1.62
N CYS A 34 0.46 5.84 2.70
CA CYS A 34 1.10 6.03 3.99
C CYS A 34 1.93 4.81 4.39
N GLY A 35 2.66 4.89 5.51
CA GLY A 35 3.43 3.78 6.06
C GLY A 35 4.93 4.03 6.05
N VAL A 36 5.70 2.94 5.97
CA VAL A 36 7.17 2.96 6.10
C VAL A 36 7.83 3.71 4.96
N LEU A 37 8.61 4.74 5.30
CA LEU A 37 9.45 5.51 4.40
C LEU A 37 10.84 5.66 5.00
N VAL A 38 11.88 5.23 4.30
CA VAL A 38 13.26 5.19 4.78
C VAL A 38 14.06 6.38 4.27
N PHE A 39 14.79 7.00 5.21
CA PHE A 39 15.76 8.05 4.95
C PHE A 39 17.14 7.61 5.43
N ALA A 40 18.17 8.00 4.71
CA ALA A 40 19.55 7.76 5.11
C ALA A 40 20.11 8.99 5.85
N LEU A 41 21.08 8.75 6.74
CA LEU A 41 21.77 9.79 7.51
C LEU A 41 23.11 10.22 6.87
N SER A 42 23.49 9.59 5.76
CA SER A 42 24.63 10.00 4.92
C SER A 42 24.33 9.77 3.44
N LYS A 43 25.07 10.46 2.58
CA LYS A 43 24.95 10.31 1.12
C LYS A 43 25.36 8.91 0.66
N GLU A 44 26.41 8.35 1.23
CA GLU A 44 26.91 7.02 0.92
C GLU A 44 25.89 5.93 1.29
N ALA A 45 25.27 6.05 2.48
CA ALA A 45 24.20 5.15 2.90
C ALA A 45 23.00 5.26 1.98
N CYS A 46 22.62 6.49 1.56
CA CYS A 46 21.53 6.70 0.61
C CYS A 46 21.80 6.00 -0.73
N GLN A 47 23.00 6.14 -1.29
CA GLN A 47 23.37 5.50 -2.56
C GLN A 47 23.28 3.97 -2.47
N LYS A 48 23.83 3.37 -1.41
CA LYS A 48 23.78 1.91 -1.20
C LYS A 48 22.36 1.40 -1.00
N LEU A 49 21.57 2.09 -0.19
CA LEU A 49 20.16 1.73 0.03
C LEU A 49 19.33 1.90 -1.24
N ALA A 50 19.56 2.96 -2.02
CA ALA A 50 18.86 3.17 -3.30
C ALA A 50 19.21 2.06 -4.32
N ALA A 51 20.46 1.58 -4.33
CA ALA A 51 20.85 0.43 -5.15
C ALA A 51 20.01 -0.81 -4.81
N CYS A 52 19.72 -1.08 -3.52
CA CYS A 52 18.88 -2.21 -3.13
C CYS A 52 17.45 -2.15 -3.70
N PHE A 53 16.92 -0.95 -3.98
CA PHE A 53 15.63 -0.82 -4.69
C PHE A 53 15.78 -1.06 -6.19
N ALA A 54 16.90 -0.64 -6.79
CA ALA A 54 17.19 -0.86 -8.20
C ALA A 54 17.45 -2.33 -8.51
N ASP A 55 18.18 -3.02 -7.64
CA ASP A 55 18.54 -4.44 -7.75
C ASP A 55 17.43 -5.38 -7.28
N HIS A 56 16.30 -4.82 -6.81
CA HIS A 56 15.17 -5.56 -6.27
C HIS A 56 15.46 -6.41 -5.02
N THR A 57 16.57 -6.12 -4.30
CA THR A 57 16.89 -6.78 -3.02
C THR A 57 16.09 -6.22 -1.84
N ALA A 58 15.54 -5.01 -1.95
CA ALA A 58 14.60 -4.45 -0.99
C ALA A 58 13.24 -5.15 -1.10
N ARG A 59 12.83 -5.86 -0.03
CA ARG A 59 11.53 -6.54 0.04
C ARG A 59 10.49 -5.61 0.65
N LYS A 60 9.44 -5.35 -0.11
CA LYS A 60 8.37 -4.39 0.22
C LYS A 60 7.07 -5.14 0.47
N HIS A 61 6.40 -4.83 1.57
CA HIS A 61 5.09 -5.36 1.92
C HIS A 61 4.09 -4.22 2.06
N TYR A 62 3.00 -4.31 1.31
CA TYR A 62 1.92 -3.33 1.36
C TYR A 62 0.62 -4.02 1.75
N LEU A 63 -0.23 -3.28 2.47
CA LEU A 63 -1.63 -3.65 2.67
C LEU A 63 -2.51 -2.75 1.80
N ALA A 64 -3.49 -3.34 1.16
CA ALA A 64 -4.45 -2.62 0.32
C ALA A 64 -5.88 -3.13 0.55
N LEU A 65 -6.86 -2.23 0.42
CA LEU A 65 -8.25 -2.62 0.24
C LEU A 65 -8.59 -2.60 -1.23
N ALA A 66 -8.94 -3.74 -1.76
CA ALA A 66 -9.28 -3.93 -3.17
C ALA A 66 -10.77 -4.26 -3.33
N ARG A 67 -11.36 -3.77 -4.42
CA ARG A 67 -12.75 -4.06 -4.79
C ARG A 67 -12.92 -5.54 -5.13
N GLY A 68 -14.03 -6.13 -4.69
CA GLY A 68 -14.38 -7.52 -5.01
C GLY A 68 -13.65 -8.52 -4.13
N TRP A 69 -13.80 -9.79 -4.43
CA TRP A 69 -13.08 -10.87 -3.79
C TRP A 69 -11.96 -11.35 -4.70
N LEU A 70 -10.73 -11.18 -4.24
CA LEU A 70 -9.54 -11.69 -4.92
C LEU A 70 -9.36 -13.18 -4.63
N PRO A 71 -8.70 -13.93 -5.53
CA PRO A 71 -8.14 -15.24 -5.23
C PRO A 71 -7.18 -15.20 -4.04
N ASP A 72 -6.96 -16.33 -3.37
CA ASP A 72 -6.11 -16.41 -2.18
C ASP A 72 -4.67 -15.95 -2.45
N GLU A 73 -4.12 -16.26 -3.61
CA GLU A 73 -2.81 -15.80 -4.08
C GLU A 73 -2.74 -15.76 -5.60
N GLY A 74 -1.97 -14.82 -6.13
CA GLY A 74 -1.68 -14.71 -7.55
C GLY A 74 -0.47 -13.83 -7.83
N ASP A 75 0.27 -14.15 -8.89
CA ASP A 75 1.33 -13.31 -9.43
C ASP A 75 0.80 -12.50 -10.62
N VAL A 76 0.98 -11.19 -10.56
CA VAL A 76 0.70 -10.28 -11.67
C VAL A 76 2.00 -9.92 -12.35
N ASP A 77 2.20 -10.44 -13.56
CA ASP A 77 3.31 -10.07 -14.44
C ASP A 77 2.74 -9.27 -15.61
N TYR A 78 2.63 -7.96 -15.41
CA TYR A 78 2.05 -7.05 -16.37
C TYR A 78 2.92 -5.81 -16.52
N ALA A 79 3.57 -5.67 -17.68
CA ALA A 79 4.46 -4.56 -17.97
C ALA A 79 3.75 -3.21 -17.93
N LEU A 80 4.37 -2.22 -17.32
CA LEU A 80 3.79 -0.90 -17.10
C LEU A 80 4.53 0.17 -17.89
N LYS A 81 3.79 0.89 -18.71
CA LYS A 81 4.29 2.08 -19.39
C LYS A 81 4.36 3.24 -18.40
N PRO A 82 5.46 4.04 -18.36
CA PRO A 82 5.49 5.27 -17.57
C PRO A 82 4.36 6.22 -17.96
N ASP A 83 3.69 6.83 -16.99
CA ASP A 83 2.52 7.68 -17.23
C ASP A 83 2.84 8.91 -18.09
N ASP A 84 4.09 9.41 -18.01
CA ASP A 84 4.56 10.61 -18.68
C ASP A 84 5.35 10.26 -19.97
N ALA A 85 5.38 8.99 -20.39
CA ALA A 85 6.13 8.55 -21.54
C ALA A 85 5.34 8.77 -22.85
N PRO A 86 6.03 9.04 -23.97
CA PRO A 86 5.43 9.07 -25.29
C PRO A 86 4.62 7.80 -25.61
N GLU A 87 3.66 7.89 -26.53
CA GLU A 87 2.76 6.77 -26.81
C GLU A 87 3.48 5.51 -27.33
N ASP A 88 4.59 5.68 -28.01
CA ASP A 88 5.46 4.65 -28.56
C ASP A 88 6.51 4.12 -27.58
N ALA A 89 6.64 4.72 -26.38
CA ALA A 89 7.63 4.28 -25.39
C ALA A 89 7.37 2.84 -24.93
N PRO A 90 8.40 2.01 -24.76
CA PRO A 90 8.24 0.63 -24.34
C PRO A 90 7.72 0.53 -22.89
N ALA A 91 6.85 -0.44 -22.67
CA ALA A 91 6.45 -0.81 -21.31
C ALA A 91 7.63 -1.45 -20.57
N GLN A 92 7.73 -1.17 -19.28
CA GLN A 92 8.76 -1.71 -18.40
C GLN A 92 8.21 -2.92 -17.63
N SER A 93 9.01 -3.99 -17.55
CA SER A 93 8.64 -5.17 -16.75
C SER A 93 8.24 -4.76 -15.33
N ALA A 94 7.12 -5.29 -14.87
CA ALA A 94 6.58 -5.05 -13.54
C ALA A 94 5.90 -6.32 -13.02
N GLN A 95 6.28 -6.71 -11.80
CA GLN A 95 5.79 -7.94 -11.17
C GLN A 95 5.37 -7.67 -9.73
N THR A 96 4.21 -8.21 -9.35
CA THR A 96 3.66 -8.11 -7.99
C THR A 96 2.99 -9.41 -7.61
N THR A 97 3.37 -10.00 -6.47
CA THR A 97 2.59 -11.07 -5.85
C THR A 97 1.47 -10.43 -5.01
N LEU A 98 0.25 -10.89 -5.19
CA LEU A 98 -0.94 -10.50 -4.43
C LEU A 98 -1.39 -11.68 -3.57
N ARG A 99 -1.71 -11.41 -2.30
CA ARG A 99 -2.22 -12.40 -1.36
C ARG A 99 -3.46 -11.86 -0.67
N CYS A 100 -4.56 -12.56 -0.77
CA CYS A 100 -5.76 -12.19 -0.04
C CYS A 100 -5.63 -12.61 1.42
N LEU A 101 -5.77 -11.66 2.34
CA LEU A 101 -5.70 -11.89 3.78
C LEU A 101 -7.09 -12.09 4.39
N ALA A 102 -8.08 -11.40 3.84
CA ALA A 102 -9.46 -11.49 4.29
C ALA A 102 -10.44 -10.92 3.25
N HIS A 103 -11.66 -11.42 3.29
CA HIS A 103 -12.80 -10.94 2.52
C HIS A 103 -13.79 -10.22 3.44
N LEU A 104 -14.36 -9.10 2.98
CA LEU A 104 -15.50 -8.45 3.60
C LEU A 104 -16.69 -8.45 2.65
N GLN A 105 -17.82 -8.91 3.15
CA GLN A 105 -19.12 -8.72 2.51
C GLN A 105 -19.88 -7.62 3.25
N TRP A 106 -19.92 -6.43 2.64
CA TRP A 106 -20.69 -5.32 3.16
C TRP A 106 -22.17 -5.50 2.85
N PRO A 107 -23.09 -5.36 3.82
CA PRO A 107 -24.49 -5.73 3.66
C PRO A 107 -25.25 -4.86 2.64
N GLU A 108 -24.79 -3.63 2.37
CA GLU A 108 -25.39 -2.76 1.37
C GLU A 108 -24.78 -2.98 -0.01
N ALA A 109 -25.60 -3.00 -1.03
CA ALA A 109 -25.16 -3.07 -2.42
C ALA A 109 -24.82 -1.68 -2.97
N TYR A 110 -23.63 -1.50 -3.53
CA TYR A 110 -23.31 -0.35 -4.39
C TYR A 110 -24.00 -0.48 -5.76
N ASP A 111 -24.01 -1.67 -6.32
CA ASP A 111 -24.63 -1.98 -7.59
C ASP A 111 -25.93 -2.75 -7.31
N PRO A 112 -27.11 -2.23 -7.76
CA PRO A 112 -28.40 -2.84 -7.44
C PRO A 112 -28.58 -4.25 -8.03
N ARG A 113 -27.68 -4.69 -8.94
CA ARG A 113 -27.67 -6.07 -9.47
C ARG A 113 -27.12 -7.09 -8.46
N HIS A 114 -26.57 -6.64 -7.34
CA HIS A 114 -26.00 -7.48 -6.29
C HIS A 114 -26.68 -7.24 -4.96
N ALA A 115 -26.71 -8.24 -4.08
CA ALA A 115 -27.27 -8.11 -2.73
C ALA A 115 -26.31 -7.42 -1.74
N SER A 116 -25.04 -7.28 -2.08
CA SER A 116 -23.99 -6.78 -1.18
C SER A 116 -22.82 -6.21 -1.96
N THR A 117 -21.96 -5.46 -1.29
CA THR A 117 -20.69 -4.98 -1.86
C THR A 117 -19.52 -5.77 -1.25
N ARG A 118 -18.60 -6.20 -2.11
CA ARG A 118 -17.47 -7.07 -1.74
C ARG A 118 -16.16 -6.31 -1.81
N ILE A 119 -15.29 -6.51 -0.83
CA ILE A 119 -13.90 -6.04 -0.84
C ILE A 119 -12.98 -7.10 -0.27
N SER A 120 -11.71 -7.02 -0.60
CA SER A 120 -10.65 -7.85 -0.06
C SER A 120 -9.61 -6.99 0.64
N LEU A 121 -9.08 -7.49 1.76
CA LEU A 121 -7.84 -7.04 2.34
C LEU A 121 -6.71 -7.84 1.69
N VAL A 122 -5.77 -7.14 1.06
CA VAL A 122 -4.74 -7.73 0.22
C VAL A 122 -3.36 -7.34 0.74
N GLU A 123 -2.46 -8.31 0.89
CA GLU A 123 -1.03 -8.08 0.95
C GLU A 123 -0.48 -8.03 -0.47
N ALA A 124 0.22 -6.96 -0.82
CA ALA A 124 0.88 -6.80 -2.11
C ALA A 124 2.41 -6.74 -1.93
N LEU A 125 3.11 -7.62 -2.66
CA LEU A 125 4.55 -7.83 -2.59
C LEU A 125 5.18 -7.47 -3.95
N PRO A 126 5.43 -6.17 -4.24
CA PRO A 126 5.97 -5.77 -5.53
C PRO A 126 7.44 -6.15 -5.65
N LYS A 127 7.78 -7.02 -6.62
CA LYS A 127 9.16 -7.42 -6.95
C LYS A 127 9.92 -6.28 -7.64
N THR A 128 9.24 -5.48 -8.44
CA THR A 128 9.74 -4.26 -9.09
C THR A 128 9.23 -2.99 -8.40
N GLY A 129 9.50 -1.80 -8.92
CA GLY A 129 9.11 -0.52 -8.31
C GLY A 129 8.64 0.54 -9.31
N ARG A 130 7.73 0.19 -10.24
CA ARG A 130 7.22 1.15 -11.23
C ARG A 130 6.20 2.10 -10.59
N ARG A 131 6.05 3.28 -11.19
CA ARG A 131 5.07 4.28 -10.73
C ARG A 131 3.67 3.70 -10.69
N HIS A 132 2.98 3.85 -9.55
CA HIS A 132 1.64 3.33 -9.28
C HIS A 132 1.49 1.80 -9.49
N GLN A 133 2.57 1.02 -9.39
CA GLN A 133 2.58 -0.38 -9.79
C GLN A 133 1.46 -1.20 -9.15
N ILE A 134 1.36 -1.23 -7.83
CA ILE A 134 0.33 -2.02 -7.11
C ILE A 134 -1.07 -1.57 -7.52
N ARG A 135 -1.29 -0.26 -7.65
CA ARG A 135 -2.59 0.33 -8.03
C ARG A 135 -3.00 -0.08 -9.44
N ARG A 136 -2.05 -0.08 -10.39
CA ARG A 136 -2.27 -0.45 -11.79
C ARG A 136 -2.42 -1.96 -11.95
N HIS A 137 -1.67 -2.77 -11.21
CA HIS A 137 -1.79 -4.21 -11.20
C HIS A 137 -3.15 -4.66 -10.65
N LEU A 138 -3.58 -4.14 -9.50
CA LEU A 138 -4.90 -4.43 -8.95
C LEU A 138 -6.04 -3.96 -9.87
N LYS A 139 -5.87 -2.84 -10.58
CA LYS A 139 -6.81 -2.41 -11.62
C LYS A 139 -6.82 -3.36 -12.80
N HIS A 140 -5.66 -3.85 -13.25
CA HIS A 140 -5.53 -4.83 -14.33
C HIS A 140 -6.31 -6.11 -14.00
N GLU A 141 -6.17 -6.61 -12.79
CA GLU A 141 -6.92 -7.76 -12.27
C GLU A 141 -8.42 -7.46 -12.01
N SER A 142 -8.92 -6.29 -12.39
CA SER A 142 -10.31 -5.86 -12.15
C SER A 142 -10.66 -5.62 -10.67
N HIS A 143 -9.66 -5.52 -9.81
CA HIS A 143 -9.76 -5.29 -8.37
C HIS A 143 -9.12 -3.94 -7.93
N PRO A 144 -9.54 -2.79 -8.49
CA PRO A 144 -8.91 -1.52 -8.17
C PRO A 144 -8.98 -1.20 -6.67
N ILE A 145 -7.95 -0.49 -6.16
CA ILE A 145 -7.89 -0.09 -4.75
C ILE A 145 -9.00 0.89 -4.43
N ILE A 146 -9.63 0.71 -3.28
CA ILE A 146 -10.64 1.63 -2.75
C ILE A 146 -9.99 2.98 -2.44
N GLY A 147 -10.66 4.08 -2.82
CA GLY A 147 -10.15 5.43 -2.63
C GLY A 147 -9.07 5.86 -3.64
N ASP A 148 -8.74 5.03 -4.62
CA ASP A 148 -7.83 5.42 -5.69
C ASP A 148 -8.51 6.38 -6.67
N ALA A 149 -8.09 7.65 -6.64
CA ALA A 149 -8.65 8.70 -7.49
C ALA A 149 -8.25 8.58 -8.97
N THR A 150 -7.11 7.93 -9.25
CA THR A 150 -6.55 7.84 -10.62
C THR A 150 -6.90 6.52 -11.31
N HIS A 151 -6.77 5.42 -10.58
CA HIS A 151 -6.93 4.08 -11.14
C HIS A 151 -8.19 3.35 -10.64
N GLY A 152 -8.92 3.96 -9.69
CA GLY A 152 -10.14 3.42 -9.12
C GLY A 152 -11.43 3.87 -9.83
N LYS A 153 -12.57 3.63 -9.19
CA LYS A 153 -13.89 4.08 -9.65
C LYS A 153 -14.41 5.19 -8.74
N GLY A 154 -14.42 6.43 -9.23
CA GLY A 154 -14.84 7.62 -8.46
C GLY A 154 -16.18 7.48 -7.74
N PRO A 155 -17.29 7.05 -8.40
CA PRO A 155 -18.57 6.86 -7.72
C PRO A 155 -18.52 5.83 -6.58
N LEU A 156 -17.84 4.69 -6.79
CA LEU A 156 -17.66 3.68 -5.74
C LEU A 156 -16.78 4.19 -4.59
N ASN A 157 -15.75 4.98 -4.89
CA ASN A 157 -14.90 5.58 -3.86
C ASN A 157 -15.69 6.55 -2.97
N ARG A 158 -16.58 7.37 -3.56
CA ARG A 158 -17.48 8.25 -2.79
C ARG A 158 -18.44 7.44 -1.92
N TRP A 159 -19.06 6.43 -2.51
CA TRP A 159 -19.99 5.54 -1.80
C TRP A 159 -19.32 4.89 -0.56
N TRP A 160 -18.07 4.42 -0.70
CA TRP A 160 -17.29 3.88 0.41
C TRP A 160 -16.93 4.95 1.43
N ALA A 161 -16.49 6.14 0.97
CA ALA A 161 -16.12 7.24 1.85
C ALA A 161 -17.26 7.68 2.76
N GLU A 162 -18.49 7.72 2.25
CA GLU A 162 -19.70 8.05 3.02
C GLU A 162 -19.98 7.01 4.13
N ARG A 163 -19.69 5.72 3.88
CA ARG A 163 -20.01 4.62 4.81
C ARG A 163 -18.95 4.34 5.86
N ILE A 164 -17.70 4.53 5.50
CA ILE A 164 -16.59 4.31 6.42
C ILE A 164 -15.93 5.61 6.89
N GLY A 165 -16.46 6.75 6.45
CA GLY A 165 -16.01 8.08 6.89
C GLY A 165 -14.62 8.48 6.40
N LEU A 166 -14.11 7.89 5.30
CA LEU A 166 -12.70 8.01 4.94
C LEU A 166 -12.50 8.29 3.45
N HIS A 167 -11.91 9.46 3.18
CA HIS A 167 -11.58 9.95 1.85
C HIS A 167 -10.07 9.79 1.57
N ARG A 168 -9.58 8.57 1.39
CA ARG A 168 -8.16 8.30 1.18
C ARG A 168 -7.92 7.13 0.24
N LEU A 169 -6.70 7.04 -0.29
CA LEU A 169 -6.19 5.84 -0.93
C LEU A 169 -5.93 4.77 0.16
N TRP A 170 -6.60 3.64 0.07
CA TRP A 170 -6.42 2.52 0.99
C TRP A 170 -5.24 1.62 0.59
N LEU A 171 -4.06 2.23 0.59
CA LEU A 171 -2.76 1.59 0.35
C LEU A 171 -1.78 2.01 1.44
N HIS A 172 -1.17 1.04 2.10
CA HIS A 172 -0.27 1.23 3.22
C HIS A 172 1.03 0.45 3.02
N ALA A 173 2.18 1.13 3.04
CA ALA A 173 3.50 0.51 3.07
C ALA A 173 3.72 -0.07 4.47
N HIS A 174 3.35 -1.33 4.66
CA HIS A 174 3.29 -1.98 5.98
C HIS A 174 4.65 -2.36 6.52
N ALA A 175 5.52 -2.93 5.66
CA ALA A 175 6.86 -3.32 6.05
C ALA A 175 7.86 -3.22 4.89
N LEU A 176 9.13 -3.07 5.26
CA LEU A 176 10.27 -3.05 4.36
C LEU A 176 11.42 -3.83 4.99
N SER A 177 12.01 -4.76 4.25
CA SER A 177 13.26 -5.42 4.61
C SER A 177 14.33 -5.05 3.61
N ILE A 178 15.47 -4.57 4.10
CA ILE A 178 16.56 -4.04 3.26
C ILE A 178 17.91 -4.28 3.94
N PRO A 179 18.98 -4.64 3.19
CA PRO A 179 20.32 -4.78 3.76
C PRO A 179 20.85 -3.48 4.39
N HIS A 180 21.47 -3.58 5.55
CA HIS A 180 22.13 -2.44 6.19
C HIS A 180 23.33 -1.96 5.32
N PRO A 181 23.45 -0.64 5.05
CA PRO A 181 24.38 -0.13 4.04
C PRO A 181 25.86 -0.31 4.38
N ARG A 182 26.19 -0.67 5.63
CA ARG A 182 27.57 -0.91 6.09
C ARG A 182 27.85 -2.39 6.40
N THR A 183 26.93 -3.07 7.10
CA THR A 183 27.15 -4.47 7.54
C THR A 183 26.61 -5.51 6.57
N GLY A 184 25.65 -5.15 5.72
CA GLY A 184 24.94 -6.09 4.84
C GLY A 184 23.85 -6.92 5.54
N GLU A 185 23.74 -6.85 6.87
CA GLU A 185 22.68 -7.53 7.63
C GLU A 185 21.29 -6.99 7.26
N VAL A 186 20.32 -7.87 7.14
CA VAL A 186 18.95 -7.45 6.77
C VAL A 186 18.29 -6.70 7.93
N MET A 187 17.96 -5.45 7.69
CA MET A 187 17.12 -4.65 8.58
C MET A 187 15.66 -4.83 8.22
N HIS A 188 14.81 -4.92 9.23
CA HIS A 188 13.36 -5.00 9.09
C HIS A 188 12.71 -3.73 9.67
N PHE A 189 12.00 -3.00 8.82
CA PHE A 189 11.20 -1.85 9.21
C PHE A 189 9.73 -2.22 9.05
N GLY A 190 8.95 -2.08 10.10
CA GLY A 190 7.53 -2.38 10.07
C GLY A 190 6.74 -1.42 10.95
N ALA A 191 5.50 -1.17 10.57
CA ALA A 191 4.56 -0.44 11.38
C ALA A 191 3.84 -1.44 12.30
N ASP A 192 4.25 -1.52 13.56
CA ASP A 192 3.43 -2.21 14.57
C ASP A 192 2.26 -1.30 14.96
N TRP A 193 1.08 -1.63 14.47
CA TRP A 193 -0.13 -0.84 14.68
C TRP A 193 -0.59 -0.82 16.15
N ARG A 194 -0.11 -1.73 16.98
CA ARG A 194 -0.36 -1.70 18.43
C ARG A 194 0.37 -0.52 19.07
N GLN A 195 1.62 -0.29 18.66
CA GLN A 195 2.42 0.83 19.14
C GLN A 195 2.01 2.16 18.48
N LEU A 196 1.50 2.11 17.24
CA LEU A 196 1.07 3.25 16.44
C LEU A 196 -0.42 3.56 16.55
N ALA A 197 -1.11 3.05 17.59
CA ALA A 197 -2.56 3.24 17.75
C ALA A 197 -2.98 4.71 17.91
N HIS A 198 -2.05 5.62 18.20
CA HIS A 198 -2.28 7.06 18.26
C HIS A 198 -2.19 7.75 16.87
N VAL A 199 -1.70 7.06 15.84
CA VAL A 199 -1.55 7.60 14.49
C VAL A 199 -2.89 7.53 13.76
N PRO A 200 -3.43 8.65 13.23
CA PRO A 200 -4.75 8.68 12.61
C PRO A 200 -4.95 7.64 11.50
N GLU A 201 -3.97 7.44 10.64
CA GLU A 201 -4.04 6.46 9.55
C GLU A 201 -4.13 5.02 10.07
N VAL A 202 -3.43 4.71 11.16
CA VAL A 202 -3.49 3.39 11.81
C VAL A 202 -4.85 3.21 12.49
N GLN A 203 -5.37 4.23 13.16
CA GLN A 203 -6.71 4.20 13.75
C GLN A 203 -7.77 3.90 12.70
N GLN A 204 -7.67 4.52 11.52
CA GLN A 204 -8.58 4.28 10.41
C GLN A 204 -8.57 2.82 9.94
N TRP A 205 -7.38 2.25 9.76
CA TRP A 205 -7.23 0.82 9.44
C TRP A 205 -7.83 -0.07 10.54
N GLN A 206 -7.54 0.23 11.81
CA GLN A 206 -8.08 -0.54 12.94
C GLN A 206 -9.60 -0.43 13.05
N GLN A 207 -10.17 0.75 12.80
CA GLN A 207 -11.63 0.93 12.77
C GLN A 207 -12.28 0.08 11.68
N LEU A 208 -11.72 0.11 10.47
CA LEU A 208 -12.24 -0.70 9.37
C LEU A 208 -12.17 -2.20 9.69
N LEU A 209 -11.07 -2.68 10.24
CA LEU A 209 -10.91 -4.09 10.60
C LEU A 209 -11.84 -4.54 11.74
N ARG A 210 -12.46 -3.60 12.48
CA ARG A 210 -13.48 -3.88 13.51
C ARG A 210 -14.89 -4.05 12.95
N VAL A 211 -15.12 -3.68 11.70
CA VAL A 211 -16.43 -3.86 11.04
C VAL A 211 -16.77 -5.36 11.03
N LYS A 212 -18.02 -5.69 11.30
CA LYS A 212 -18.50 -7.10 11.21
C LYS A 212 -18.54 -7.55 9.75
N GLY A 213 -18.36 -8.83 9.52
CA GLY A 213 -18.46 -9.43 8.18
C GLY A 213 -17.11 -9.68 7.49
N TRP A 214 -15.99 -9.45 8.17
CA TRP A 214 -14.68 -9.92 7.72
C TRP A 214 -14.55 -11.43 7.94
N HIS A 215 -14.07 -12.12 6.91
CA HIS A 215 -13.69 -13.53 6.94
C HIS A 215 -12.22 -13.64 6.54
N ALA A 216 -11.36 -14.05 7.47
CA ALA A 216 -9.94 -14.24 7.20
C ALA A 216 -9.75 -15.46 6.29
N THR A 217 -8.80 -15.38 5.37
CA THR A 217 -8.25 -16.53 4.66
C THR A 217 -7.35 -17.34 5.60
N ALA A 218 -6.82 -18.47 5.14
CA ALA A 218 -5.86 -19.27 5.92
C ALA A 218 -4.59 -18.51 6.33
N ARG A 219 -4.27 -17.40 5.64
CA ARG A 219 -3.10 -16.56 5.96
C ARG A 219 -3.35 -15.60 7.13
N GLY A 220 -4.57 -15.10 7.28
CA GLY A 220 -4.94 -14.13 8.31
C GLY A 220 -4.21 -12.79 8.18
N LEU A 221 -4.38 -11.94 9.19
CA LEU A 221 -3.68 -10.65 9.28
C LEU A 221 -2.24 -10.83 9.80
N PRO A 222 -1.30 -9.97 9.38
CA PRO A 222 -0.01 -9.84 10.05
C PRO A 222 -0.20 -9.55 11.55
N GLU A 223 0.57 -10.20 12.41
CA GLU A 223 0.51 -10.02 13.88
C GLU A 223 0.69 -8.56 14.29
N THR A 224 1.49 -7.81 13.55
CA THR A 224 1.74 -6.38 13.75
C THR A 224 0.50 -5.51 13.59
N CYS A 225 -0.57 -6.01 12.96
CA CYS A 225 -1.87 -5.32 12.87
C CYS A 225 -2.66 -5.37 14.19
N GLY A 226 -2.24 -6.20 15.16
CA GLY A 226 -2.79 -6.22 16.52
C GLY A 226 -4.18 -6.85 16.67
N ARG A 227 -4.70 -7.50 15.62
CA ARG A 227 -5.99 -8.19 15.67
C ARG A 227 -5.97 -9.46 14.83
N GLN A 228 -6.55 -10.51 15.37
CA GLN A 228 -6.93 -11.69 14.61
C GLN A 228 -8.35 -11.51 14.07
N LEU A 229 -8.53 -11.68 12.76
CA LEU A 229 -9.84 -11.84 12.16
C LEU A 229 -10.29 -13.30 12.31
N PRO A 230 -11.59 -13.59 12.38
CA PRO A 230 -12.07 -14.96 12.37
C PRO A 230 -11.58 -15.66 11.10
N LEU A 231 -11.08 -16.88 11.24
CA LEU A 231 -10.75 -17.73 10.09
C LEU A 231 -12.01 -17.95 9.25
N ALA A 232 -11.86 -18.00 7.94
CA ALA A 232 -12.93 -18.43 7.07
C ALA A 232 -13.29 -19.87 7.48
N ASN A 233 -14.57 -20.14 7.76
CA ASN A 233 -15.03 -21.51 7.86
C ASN A 233 -14.87 -22.16 6.48
N PRO A 234 -14.37 -23.40 6.41
CA PRO A 234 -14.18 -24.13 5.16
C PRO A 234 -15.50 -24.30 4.40
#